data_bbd1cc38e9e1a11bb2888ffe800c0327
#
_entry.id   bbd1cc38e9e1a11bb2888ffe800c0327
#
_cell.length_a   1.000
_cell.length_b   1.000
_cell.length_c   1.000
_cell.angle_alpha   90.00
_cell.angle_beta   90.00
_cell.angle_gamma   90.00
#
_symmetry.space_group_name_H-M   'P 1'
#
loop_
_entity.id
_entity.type
_entity.pdbx_description
1 polymer ?
#
loop_
_entity_poly.entity_id
_entity_poly.type
_entity_poly.pdbx_seq_one_letter_code
_entity_poly.pdbx_strand_id
1 'polypeptide(L)'
;NEIADPNVNMDEMKLQKVPRLAVYAPKTILPWDDAVTLALTYAEIPYDIIYDDEVMEGVLPTYDWLHMHHEDFTGQYGKFWARYRNYPWYQEDVEKQEETARRHGYSKVSQLKLAVVKKIRDFVAGGGYLFSMCSAPDSFDIALAADGIDICDVMFDGDGITPGDPQRLNY
;
A
#
# COMPACT_ATOMS: atom_id res chain seq x y z
N ASN A 1 -4.85 36.63 -8.36
CA ASN A 1 -5.13 35.43 -7.57
C ASN A 1 -5.47 35.84 -6.15
N GLU A 2 -6.68 35.58 -5.68
CA GLU A 2 -7.15 35.94 -4.33
C GLU A 2 -6.29 35.31 -3.22
N ILE A 3 -5.71 34.15 -3.47
CA ILE A 3 -4.85 33.43 -2.52
C ILE A 3 -3.51 34.15 -2.26
N ALA A 4 -3.04 34.92 -3.24
CA ALA A 4 -1.79 35.67 -3.13
C ALA A 4 -1.99 37.11 -2.66
N ASP A 5 -3.22 37.51 -2.30
CA ASP A 5 -3.50 38.86 -1.78
C ASP A 5 -3.08 38.96 -0.31
N PRO A 6 -2.12 39.84 0.04
CA PRO A 6 -1.66 40.01 1.41
C PRO A 6 -2.76 40.46 2.38
N ASN A 7 -3.90 40.95 1.86
CA ASN A 7 -5.03 41.32 2.72
C ASN A 7 -5.94 40.16 3.11
N VAL A 8 -5.76 38.98 2.53
CA VAL A 8 -6.56 37.77 2.84
C VAL A 8 -5.99 37.00 4.02
N ASN A 9 -4.86 37.42 4.55
CA ASN A 9 -4.18 36.79 5.69
C ASN A 9 -3.97 35.26 5.52
N MET A 10 -3.59 34.87 4.31
CA MET A 10 -3.22 33.51 3.96
C MET A 10 -1.75 33.47 3.52
N ASP A 11 -0.96 32.67 4.17
CA ASP A 11 0.42 32.44 3.77
C ASP A 11 0.45 31.53 2.53
N GLU A 12 0.98 32.04 1.42
CA GLU A 12 1.20 31.27 0.21
C GLU A 12 2.47 30.42 0.38
N MET A 13 2.30 29.10 0.42
CA MET A 13 3.44 28.18 0.32
C MET A 13 3.68 27.80 -1.12
N LYS A 14 4.77 28.33 -1.71
CA LYS A 14 5.18 27.94 -3.06
C LYS A 14 5.94 26.63 -3.02
N LEU A 15 5.44 25.64 -3.75
CA LEU A 15 6.20 24.42 -4.00
C LEU A 15 7.42 24.77 -4.86
N GLN A 16 8.62 24.46 -4.39
CA GLN A 16 9.85 24.70 -5.15
C GLN A 16 9.98 23.76 -6.35
N LYS A 17 9.35 22.59 -6.27
CA LYS A 17 9.33 21.59 -7.32
C LYS A 17 7.98 20.86 -7.29
N VAL A 18 7.50 20.41 -8.44
CA VAL A 18 6.37 19.49 -8.52
C VAL A 18 6.84 18.14 -8.03
N PRO A 19 6.25 17.56 -6.94
CA PRO A 19 6.67 16.26 -6.47
C PRO A 19 6.30 15.17 -7.48
N ARG A 20 7.17 14.18 -7.65
CA ARG A 20 6.82 12.96 -8.35
C ARG A 20 6.00 12.09 -7.42
N LEU A 21 4.73 11.90 -7.77
CA LEU A 21 3.75 11.19 -6.98
C LEU A 21 3.55 9.77 -7.50
N ALA A 22 3.68 8.79 -6.63
CA ALA A 22 3.24 7.43 -6.88
C ALA A 22 2.00 7.11 -6.03
N VAL A 23 1.04 6.41 -6.62
CA VAL A 23 -0.10 5.81 -5.91
C VAL A 23 0.14 4.30 -5.88
N TYR A 24 0.23 3.74 -4.68
CA TYR A 24 0.34 2.31 -4.50
C TYR A 24 -1.04 1.68 -4.60
N ALA A 25 -1.32 1.00 -5.69
CA ALA A 25 -2.60 0.36 -5.95
C ALA A 25 -2.44 -0.83 -6.91
N PRO A 26 -3.31 -1.86 -6.81
CA PRO A 26 -3.33 -2.93 -7.79
C PRO A 26 -3.60 -2.35 -9.18
N LYS A 27 -3.00 -2.94 -10.21
CA LYS A 27 -3.22 -2.54 -11.60
C LYS A 27 -4.57 -3.00 -12.17
N THR A 28 -5.30 -3.77 -11.39
CA THR A 28 -6.66 -4.20 -11.70
C THR A 28 -7.63 -3.14 -11.19
N ILE A 29 -8.51 -2.65 -12.07
CA ILE A 29 -9.58 -1.72 -11.68
C ILE A 29 -10.53 -2.46 -10.75
N LEU A 30 -10.62 -2.01 -9.50
CA LEU A 30 -11.55 -2.53 -8.51
C LEU A 30 -12.78 -1.62 -8.45
N PRO A 31 -13.97 -2.14 -8.13
CA PRO A 31 -15.21 -1.34 -8.10
C PRO A 31 -15.20 -0.18 -7.09
N TRP A 32 -14.28 -0.19 -6.15
CA TRP A 32 -14.06 0.87 -5.16
C TRP A 32 -12.81 1.72 -5.43
N ASP A 33 -12.18 1.48 -6.58
CA ASP A 33 -11.18 2.37 -7.09
C ASP A 33 -11.88 3.66 -7.55
N ASP A 34 -11.72 4.68 -7.19
CA ASP A 34 -10.68 5.19 -6.39
C ASP A 34 -10.90 6.71 -6.35
N ALA A 35 -11.48 7.14 -5.27
CA ALA A 35 -11.72 8.57 -5.09
C ALA A 35 -10.43 9.39 -5.15
N VAL A 36 -9.28 8.78 -4.82
CA VAL A 36 -7.98 9.45 -4.82
C VAL A 36 -7.47 9.65 -6.24
N THR A 37 -7.37 8.59 -7.03
CA THR A 37 -6.93 8.69 -8.42
C THR A 37 -7.89 9.54 -9.25
N LEU A 38 -9.20 9.45 -8.97
CA LEU A 38 -10.19 10.33 -9.58
C LEU A 38 -9.94 11.80 -9.22
N ALA A 39 -9.69 12.11 -7.94
CA ALA A 39 -9.42 13.46 -7.49
C ALA A 39 -8.12 14.02 -8.07
N LEU A 40 -7.06 13.22 -8.11
CA LEU A 40 -5.78 13.59 -8.73
C LEU A 40 -5.95 13.87 -10.23
N THR A 41 -6.68 12.99 -10.93
CA THR A 41 -6.97 13.16 -12.36
C THR A 41 -7.80 14.42 -12.61
N TYR A 42 -8.84 14.66 -11.80
CA TYR A 42 -9.67 15.85 -11.91
C TYR A 42 -8.90 17.15 -11.63
N ALA A 43 -7.97 17.08 -10.67
CA ALA A 43 -7.10 18.22 -10.34
C ALA A 43 -5.90 18.39 -11.29
N GLU A 44 -5.79 17.53 -12.32
CA GLU A 44 -4.67 17.52 -13.30
C GLU A 44 -3.30 17.32 -12.61
N ILE A 45 -3.26 16.61 -11.47
CA ILE A 45 -2.02 16.27 -10.76
C ILE A 45 -1.47 14.99 -11.37
N PRO A 46 -0.27 14.99 -11.95
CA PRO A 46 0.33 13.80 -12.52
C PRO A 46 0.73 12.80 -11.43
N TYR A 47 0.44 11.51 -11.64
CA TYR A 47 0.84 10.42 -10.76
C TYR A 47 1.09 9.15 -11.56
N ASP A 48 1.92 8.27 -11.00
CA ASP A 48 2.13 6.92 -11.52
C ASP A 48 1.48 5.91 -10.58
N ILE A 49 0.87 4.85 -11.13
CA ILE A 49 0.39 3.72 -10.33
C ILE A 49 1.52 2.70 -10.25
N ILE A 50 1.91 2.38 -9.01
CA ILE A 50 2.89 1.32 -8.71
C ILE A 50 2.28 0.30 -7.77
N TYR A 51 2.78 -0.92 -7.79
CA TYR A 51 2.34 -1.97 -6.89
C TYR A 51 3.53 -2.81 -6.42
N ASP A 52 3.29 -4.03 -5.95
CA ASP A 52 4.31 -4.90 -5.37
C ASP A 52 5.55 -5.05 -6.26
N ASP A 53 5.36 -5.29 -7.55
CA ASP A 53 6.46 -5.52 -8.50
C ASP A 53 7.42 -4.31 -8.55
N GLU A 54 6.87 -3.12 -8.78
CA GLU A 54 7.68 -1.90 -8.92
C GLU A 54 8.38 -1.55 -7.60
N VAL A 55 7.70 -1.75 -6.46
CA VAL A 55 8.33 -1.55 -5.16
C VAL A 55 9.48 -2.54 -4.95
N MET A 56 9.27 -3.81 -5.30
CA MET A 56 10.31 -4.83 -5.19
C MET A 56 11.48 -4.60 -6.16
N GLU A 57 11.22 -4.06 -7.34
CA GLU A 57 12.23 -3.63 -8.32
C GLU A 57 13.00 -2.38 -7.88
N GLY A 58 12.54 -1.68 -6.83
CA GLY A 58 13.28 -0.58 -6.22
C GLY A 58 13.02 0.79 -6.85
N VAL A 59 11.82 1.03 -7.41
CA VAL A 59 11.50 2.32 -8.05
C VAL A 59 11.23 3.46 -7.06
N LEU A 60 10.92 3.16 -5.79
CA LEU A 60 10.52 4.16 -4.79
C LEU A 60 11.44 5.38 -4.70
N PRO A 61 12.78 5.25 -4.71
CA PRO A 61 13.68 6.42 -4.65
C PRO A 61 13.55 7.40 -5.82
N THR A 62 12.84 7.02 -6.88
CA THR A 62 12.58 7.92 -8.01
C THR A 62 11.38 8.84 -7.78
N TYR A 63 10.62 8.61 -6.72
CA TYR A 63 9.47 9.42 -6.31
C TYR A 63 9.81 10.28 -5.08
N ASP A 64 9.04 11.35 -4.92
CA ASP A 64 9.12 12.22 -3.75
C ASP A 64 8.00 11.88 -2.74
N TRP A 65 6.86 11.36 -3.25
CA TRP A 65 5.66 11.08 -2.47
C TRP A 65 5.04 9.75 -2.90
N LEU A 66 4.79 8.89 -1.91
CA LEU A 66 3.99 7.68 -2.03
C LEU A 66 2.64 7.89 -1.35
N HIS A 67 1.55 7.62 -2.08
CA HIS A 67 0.19 7.58 -1.54
C HIS A 67 -0.30 6.14 -1.51
N MET A 68 -0.92 5.73 -0.38
CA MET A 68 -1.59 4.45 -0.24
C MET A 68 -2.87 4.59 0.60
N HIS A 69 -3.90 3.76 0.37
CA HIS A 69 -5.20 3.97 1.03
C HIS A 69 -6.00 2.71 1.40
N HIS A 70 -6.12 1.70 0.58
CA HIS A 70 -7.00 0.55 0.87
C HIS A 70 -6.26 -0.77 1.00
N GLU A 71 -4.98 -0.78 0.79
CA GLU A 71 -4.17 -1.97 0.64
C GLU A 71 -4.10 -2.75 1.95
N ASP A 72 -4.01 -4.05 1.79
CA ASP A 72 -3.72 -4.98 2.86
C ASP A 72 -2.29 -5.50 2.73
N PHE A 73 -1.50 -5.22 3.74
CA PHE A 73 -0.11 -5.70 3.85
C PHE A 73 0.03 -6.93 4.75
N THR A 74 -1.08 -7.45 5.28
CA THR A 74 -1.05 -8.61 6.19
C THR A 74 -1.02 -9.95 5.46
N GLY A 75 -1.42 -9.97 4.19
CA GLY A 75 -1.62 -11.20 3.42
C GLY A 75 -2.98 -11.87 3.64
N GLN A 76 -3.91 -11.19 4.30
CA GLN A 76 -5.28 -11.69 4.54
C GLN A 76 -6.28 -11.22 3.47
N TYR A 77 -5.76 -10.63 2.37
CA TYR A 77 -6.55 -10.15 1.22
C TYR A 77 -7.60 -9.08 1.55
N GLY A 78 -7.42 -8.39 2.67
CA GLY A 78 -8.17 -7.21 3.06
C GLY A 78 -9.59 -7.47 3.57
N LYS A 79 -10.23 -6.40 3.98
CA LYS A 79 -11.57 -6.39 4.58
C LYS A 79 -12.69 -6.95 3.70
N PHE A 80 -12.47 -7.06 2.41
CA PHE A 80 -13.47 -7.52 1.46
C PHE A 80 -13.49 -9.04 1.25
N TRP A 81 -12.49 -9.77 1.77
CA TRP A 81 -12.38 -11.21 1.61
C TRP A 81 -13.65 -11.95 2.04
N ALA A 82 -14.20 -11.63 3.21
CA ALA A 82 -15.38 -12.30 3.74
C ALA A 82 -16.59 -12.25 2.80
N ARG A 83 -16.76 -11.16 2.05
CA ARG A 83 -17.88 -10.95 1.14
C ARG A 83 -17.60 -11.43 -0.28
N TYR A 84 -16.41 -11.23 -0.80
CA TYR A 84 -16.11 -11.34 -2.22
C TYR A 84 -15.25 -12.55 -2.59
N ARG A 85 -14.75 -13.34 -1.65
CA ARG A 85 -13.85 -14.49 -1.91
C ARG A 85 -14.35 -15.49 -2.95
N ASN A 86 -15.67 -15.55 -3.19
CA ASN A 86 -16.27 -16.45 -4.18
C ASN A 86 -16.53 -15.77 -5.54
N TYR A 87 -16.18 -14.49 -5.70
CA TYR A 87 -16.37 -13.78 -6.95
C TYR A 87 -15.15 -13.99 -7.85
N PRO A 88 -15.35 -14.25 -9.17
CA PRO A 88 -14.24 -14.54 -10.08
C PRO A 88 -13.14 -13.47 -10.11
N TRP A 89 -13.54 -12.20 -10.13
CA TRP A 89 -12.58 -11.09 -10.13
C TRP A 89 -11.71 -11.05 -8.87
N TYR A 90 -12.28 -11.41 -7.71
CA TYR A 90 -11.55 -11.43 -6.45
C TYR A 90 -10.59 -12.62 -6.37
N GLN A 91 -11.01 -13.79 -6.88
CA GLN A 91 -10.16 -14.98 -6.99
C GLN A 91 -8.99 -14.71 -7.94
N GLU A 92 -9.25 -14.05 -9.06
CA GLU A 92 -8.19 -13.62 -10.00
C GLU A 92 -7.18 -12.66 -9.34
N ASP A 93 -7.64 -11.75 -8.48
CA ASP A 93 -6.75 -10.86 -7.74
C ASP A 93 -5.89 -11.61 -6.73
N VAL A 94 -6.46 -12.57 -6.00
CA VAL A 94 -5.72 -13.46 -5.08
C VAL A 94 -4.66 -14.25 -5.85
N GLU A 95 -5.03 -14.89 -6.97
CA GLU A 95 -4.09 -15.64 -7.80
C GLU A 95 -2.91 -14.77 -8.29
N LYS A 96 -3.19 -13.54 -8.70
CA LYS A 96 -2.15 -12.57 -9.12
C LYS A 96 -1.20 -12.22 -7.98
N GLN A 97 -1.72 -12.01 -6.77
CA GLN A 97 -0.90 -11.73 -5.60
C GLN A 97 0.00 -12.92 -5.24
N GLU A 98 -0.54 -14.15 -5.26
CA GLU A 98 0.23 -15.37 -5.05
C GLU A 98 1.29 -15.60 -6.14
N GLU A 99 0.94 -15.35 -7.41
CA GLU A 99 1.89 -15.42 -8.51
C GLU A 99 3.02 -14.41 -8.35
N THR A 100 2.68 -13.18 -7.97
CA THR A 100 3.67 -12.14 -7.69
C THR A 100 4.60 -12.54 -6.55
N ALA A 101 4.06 -13.10 -5.46
CA ALA A 101 4.87 -13.61 -4.37
C ALA A 101 5.86 -14.69 -4.85
N ARG A 102 5.38 -15.68 -5.59
CA ARG A 102 6.24 -16.74 -6.17
C ARG A 102 7.32 -16.18 -7.10
N ARG A 103 6.97 -15.21 -7.94
CA ARG A 103 7.92 -14.56 -8.88
C ARG A 103 9.06 -13.84 -8.16
N HIS A 104 8.77 -13.25 -7.00
CA HIS A 104 9.78 -12.62 -6.13
C HIS A 104 10.45 -13.59 -5.13
N GLY A 105 10.17 -14.91 -5.24
CA GLY A 105 10.83 -15.94 -4.43
C GLY A 105 10.20 -16.15 -3.05
N TYR A 106 9.01 -15.63 -2.81
CA TYR A 106 8.27 -15.85 -1.56
C TYR A 106 7.24 -16.98 -1.71
N SER A 107 7.10 -17.77 -0.64
CA SER A 107 6.11 -18.86 -0.61
C SER A 107 4.71 -18.39 -0.23
N LYS A 108 4.60 -17.20 0.40
CA LYS A 108 3.35 -16.62 0.91
C LYS A 108 3.22 -15.17 0.50
N VAL A 109 1.99 -14.71 0.32
CA VAL A 109 1.69 -13.29 0.05
C VAL A 109 2.08 -12.41 1.24
N SER A 110 1.87 -12.86 2.49
CA SER A 110 2.29 -12.15 3.70
C SER A 110 3.80 -11.86 3.72
N GLN A 111 4.64 -12.79 3.25
CA GLN A 111 6.08 -12.58 3.16
C GLN A 111 6.47 -11.54 2.11
N LEU A 112 5.82 -11.56 0.95
CA LEU A 112 6.00 -10.51 -0.06
C LEU A 112 5.58 -9.15 0.50
N LYS A 113 4.39 -9.07 1.10
CA LYS A 113 3.88 -7.82 1.66
C LYS A 113 4.78 -7.26 2.76
N LEU A 114 5.32 -8.11 3.62
CA LEU A 114 6.34 -7.69 4.60
C LEU A 114 7.59 -7.11 3.92
N ALA A 115 8.07 -7.71 2.85
CA ALA A 115 9.20 -7.16 2.10
C ALA A 115 8.88 -5.81 1.46
N VAL A 116 7.66 -5.66 0.93
CA VAL A 116 7.16 -4.39 0.37
C VAL A 116 7.11 -3.30 1.45
N VAL A 117 6.50 -3.56 2.61
CA VAL A 117 6.42 -2.55 3.68
C VAL A 117 7.80 -2.17 4.22
N LYS A 118 8.75 -3.10 4.28
CA LYS A 118 10.14 -2.79 4.63
C LYS A 118 10.78 -1.83 3.63
N LYS A 119 10.56 -2.00 2.34
CA LYS A 119 11.05 -1.07 1.31
C LYS A 119 10.36 0.29 1.40
N ILE A 120 9.06 0.34 1.70
CA ILE A 120 8.34 1.60 1.92
C ILE A 120 8.87 2.31 3.18
N ARG A 121 9.07 1.60 4.28
CA ARG A 121 9.70 2.13 5.50
C ARG A 121 11.07 2.73 5.19
N ASP A 122 11.90 2.02 4.43
CA ASP A 122 13.25 2.47 4.09
C ASP A 122 13.21 3.71 3.16
N PHE A 123 12.22 3.80 2.26
CA PHE A 123 11.96 4.99 1.46
C PHE A 123 11.63 6.20 2.36
N VAL A 124 10.75 6.04 3.34
CA VAL A 124 10.41 7.11 4.30
C VAL A 124 11.61 7.50 5.15
N ALA A 125 12.36 6.52 5.65
CA ALA A 125 13.58 6.77 6.41
C ALA A 125 14.65 7.49 5.58
N GLY A 126 14.66 7.30 4.26
CA GLY A 126 15.50 8.00 3.30
C GLY A 126 15.03 9.41 2.93
N GLY A 127 13.90 9.89 3.48
CA GLY A 127 13.38 11.24 3.25
C GLY A 127 12.22 11.30 2.25
N GLY A 128 11.70 10.16 1.81
CA GLY A 128 10.47 10.10 1.02
C GLY A 128 9.24 10.48 1.85
N TYR A 129 8.26 11.09 1.21
CA TYR A 129 7.01 11.46 1.87
C TYR A 129 5.96 10.33 1.68
N LEU A 130 5.34 9.91 2.78
CA LEU A 130 4.26 8.91 2.77
C LEU A 130 2.95 9.55 3.25
N PHE A 131 1.92 9.44 2.43
CA PHE A 131 0.55 9.70 2.86
C PHE A 131 -0.23 8.38 2.84
N SER A 132 -0.74 7.97 3.99
CA SER A 132 -1.48 6.73 4.14
C SER A 132 -2.82 6.99 4.79
N MET A 133 -3.88 6.35 4.29
CA MET A 133 -5.23 6.51 4.80
C MET A 133 -6.03 5.21 4.78
N CYS A 134 -7.22 5.23 5.40
CA CYS A 134 -8.15 4.11 5.49
C CYS A 134 -7.54 2.88 6.16
N SER A 135 -7.55 1.71 5.50
CA SER A 135 -7.00 0.46 6.05
C SER A 135 -5.50 0.27 5.82
N ALA A 136 -4.90 1.07 4.96
CA ALA A 136 -3.48 0.92 4.64
C ALA A 136 -2.56 1.18 5.85
N PRO A 137 -2.71 2.27 6.66
CA PRO A 137 -1.84 2.47 7.82
C PRO A 137 -1.92 1.32 8.82
N ASP A 138 -3.13 0.82 9.12
CA ASP A 138 -3.30 -0.26 10.09
C ASP A 138 -2.62 -1.55 9.61
N SER A 139 -2.85 -1.95 8.36
CA SER A 139 -2.25 -3.16 7.81
C SER A 139 -0.74 -3.04 7.62
N PHE A 140 -0.24 -1.84 7.34
CA PHE A 140 1.18 -1.54 7.24
C PHE A 140 1.89 -1.73 8.59
N ASP A 141 1.33 -1.16 9.66
CA ASP A 141 1.89 -1.29 11.02
C ASP A 141 1.82 -2.74 11.50
N ILE A 142 0.71 -3.43 11.26
CA ILE A 142 0.56 -4.85 11.63
C ILE A 142 1.59 -5.70 10.88
N ALA A 143 1.81 -5.47 9.59
CA ALA A 143 2.79 -6.22 8.82
C ALA A 143 4.22 -6.03 9.36
N LEU A 144 4.60 -4.82 9.74
CA LEU A 144 5.89 -4.56 10.37
C LEU A 144 6.01 -5.20 11.75
N ALA A 145 4.96 -5.10 12.57
CA ALA A 145 4.93 -5.69 13.90
C ALA A 145 5.00 -7.23 13.86
N ALA A 146 4.50 -7.83 12.78
CA ALA A 146 4.50 -9.27 12.56
C ALA A 146 5.79 -9.82 11.89
N ASP A 147 6.88 -9.05 11.88
CA ASP A 147 8.15 -9.53 11.29
C ASP A 147 8.63 -10.83 11.97
N GLY A 148 8.73 -11.89 11.21
CA GLY A 148 9.10 -13.22 11.69
C GLY A 148 7.97 -14.01 12.39
N ILE A 149 6.73 -13.52 12.30
CA ILE A 149 5.54 -14.14 12.88
C ILE A 149 4.50 -14.33 11.77
N ASP A 150 3.90 -15.52 11.71
CA ASP A 150 2.77 -15.76 10.84
C ASP A 150 1.46 -15.40 11.54
N ILE A 151 0.77 -14.41 11.02
CA ILE A 151 -0.53 -13.92 11.50
C ILE A 151 -1.69 -14.31 10.58
N CYS A 152 -1.41 -15.03 9.48
CA CYS A 152 -2.42 -15.51 8.55
C CYS A 152 -3.02 -16.81 9.06
N ASP A 153 -4.35 -16.90 9.08
CA ASP A 153 -5.06 -18.13 9.39
C ASP A 153 -5.10 -19.04 8.15
N VAL A 154 -5.26 -20.34 8.39
CA VAL A 154 -5.27 -21.41 7.38
C VAL A 154 -6.14 -21.12 6.15
N MET A 155 -7.18 -20.31 6.30
CA MET A 155 -8.06 -19.93 5.20
C MET A 155 -7.42 -18.98 4.18
N PHE A 156 -6.32 -18.33 4.55
CA PHE A 156 -5.65 -17.35 3.68
C PHE A 156 -4.43 -17.94 2.98
N ASP A 157 -3.63 -18.76 3.66
CA ASP A 157 -2.35 -19.20 3.12
C ASP A 157 -2.10 -20.74 3.28
N GLY A 158 -3.06 -21.46 3.86
CA GLY A 158 -3.05 -22.93 3.93
C GLY A 158 -2.39 -23.51 5.18
N ASP A 159 -1.79 -22.70 6.03
CA ASP A 159 -1.28 -23.15 7.33
C ASP A 159 -1.78 -22.25 8.48
N GLY A 160 -1.46 -22.57 9.70
CA GLY A 160 -1.99 -21.87 10.87
C GLY A 160 -1.06 -20.78 11.38
N ILE A 161 -1.66 -19.83 12.10
CA ILE A 161 -0.94 -18.74 12.76
C ILE A 161 0.14 -19.24 13.73
N THR A 162 1.17 -18.44 13.93
CA THR A 162 2.19 -18.73 14.95
C THR A 162 1.56 -18.71 16.36
N PRO A 163 1.68 -19.78 17.18
CA PRO A 163 1.08 -19.82 18.50
C PRO A 163 1.53 -18.64 19.38
N GLY A 164 0.56 -17.93 20.01
CA GLY A 164 0.81 -16.78 20.87
C GLY A 164 1.15 -15.49 20.13
N ASP A 165 0.75 -15.39 18.85
CA ASP A 165 1.05 -14.29 17.94
C ASP A 165 0.75 -12.88 18.50
N PRO A 166 -0.41 -12.58 19.15
CA PRO A 166 -0.67 -11.23 19.64
C PRO A 166 0.33 -10.73 20.68
N GLN A 167 0.94 -11.63 21.43
CA GLN A 167 1.94 -11.30 22.46
C GLN A 167 3.36 -11.19 21.90
N ARG A 168 3.56 -11.63 20.66
CA ARG A 168 4.85 -11.65 19.97
C ARG A 168 5.01 -10.49 18.98
N LEU A 169 3.93 -9.79 18.70
CA LEU A 169 3.98 -8.60 17.85
C LEU A 169 4.88 -7.55 18.48
N ASN A 170 5.74 -6.96 17.67
CA ASN A 170 6.71 -5.96 18.10
C ASN A 170 6.29 -4.58 17.56
N TYR A 171 5.55 -3.84 18.38
CA TYR A 171 5.10 -2.48 18.08
C TYR A 171 6.16 -1.42 18.39
#